data_445863889606a17c1435d60aa74ff86f
#
_entry.id   445863889606a17c1435d60aa74ff86f
#
_cell.length_a   1.000
_cell.length_b   1.000
_cell.length_c   1.000
_cell.angle_alpha   90.00
_cell.angle_beta   90.00
_cell.angle_gamma   90.00
#
_symmetry.space_group_name_H-M   'P 1'
#
loop_
_entity.id
_entity.type
_entity.pdbx_description
1 polymer ?
#
loop_
_entity_poly.entity_id
_entity_poly.type
_entity_poly.pdbx_seq_one_letter_code
_entity_poly.pdbx_strand_id
1 'polypeptide(L)'
;MNIGFDGKRAANNLTGLGNYSRSLIAHMVNYFPQNQYFIYTPKVKSHKQIQSFMDLPGVLLRLAKSPFLWRSFRILEQLKKDRINLYHGLSQELPMFISTTGIKSVVTIHDLIYLQFPAYYPYIDRKIYTFKARSACKQANGIIAISENTKRDLVKHLHVPASKIKVIYQSCDDSFNQSFSFERQLEIRHKYNLPKTYLLNVGTIEPRKNLMLIVQALKEVPSGVSLVVIGKAQAYATVVKQEIDRLGLVNRVIFL
;
A
#
# COMPACT_ATOMS: atom_id res chain seq x y z
N MET A 1 -20.44 11.50 -12.34
CA MET A 1 -19.29 12.39 -12.04
C MET A 1 -18.03 11.86 -12.68
N ASN A 2 -17.06 12.74 -12.97
CA ASN A 2 -15.72 12.35 -13.37
C ASN A 2 -14.82 12.31 -12.13
N ILE A 3 -14.33 11.12 -11.78
CA ILE A 3 -13.50 10.90 -10.59
C ILE A 3 -12.09 10.52 -11.04
N GLY A 4 -11.11 11.34 -10.66
CA GLY A 4 -9.70 11.11 -10.97
C GLY A 4 -8.95 10.48 -9.79
N PHE A 5 -8.08 9.53 -10.07
CA PHE A 5 -7.23 8.88 -9.06
C PHE A 5 -5.75 9.05 -9.37
N ASP A 6 -4.94 9.26 -8.32
CA ASP A 6 -3.52 9.04 -8.40
C ASP A 6 -3.23 7.55 -8.61
N GLY A 7 -3.09 7.16 -9.86
CA GLY A 7 -2.93 5.76 -10.27
C GLY A 7 -1.51 5.21 -10.15
N LYS A 8 -0.52 6.02 -9.72
CA LYS A 8 0.89 5.57 -9.68
C LYS A 8 1.07 4.25 -8.93
N ARG A 9 0.39 4.06 -7.79
CA ARG A 9 0.47 2.82 -7.02
C ARG A 9 -0.36 1.71 -7.64
N ALA A 10 -1.57 1.99 -8.10
CA ALA A 10 -2.42 1.01 -8.78
C ALA A 10 -1.71 0.39 -10.01
N ALA A 11 -1.06 1.23 -10.81
CA ALA A 11 -0.43 0.84 -12.06
C ALA A 11 0.98 0.24 -11.94
N ASN A 12 1.68 0.42 -10.79
CA ASN A 12 3.11 0.07 -10.71
C ASN A 12 3.52 -0.71 -9.46
N ASN A 13 2.61 -0.89 -8.50
CA ASN A 13 2.94 -1.51 -7.22
C ASN A 13 2.12 -2.77 -6.98
N LEU A 14 2.79 -3.88 -6.67
CA LEU A 14 2.17 -5.18 -6.38
C LEU A 14 2.08 -5.48 -4.88
N THR A 15 2.46 -4.52 -4.02
CA THR A 15 2.36 -4.65 -2.56
C THR A 15 1.11 -3.96 -2.02
N GLY A 16 0.96 -3.87 -0.71
CA GLY A 16 -0.24 -3.35 -0.04
C GLY A 16 -0.82 -2.05 -0.59
N LEU A 17 0.03 -1.04 -0.89
CA LEU A 17 -0.45 0.24 -1.45
C LEU A 17 -1.06 0.09 -2.84
N GLY A 18 -0.49 -0.80 -3.67
CA GLY A 18 -1.03 -1.09 -5.00
C GLY A 18 -2.34 -1.88 -4.90
N ASN A 19 -2.38 -2.88 -4.03
CA ASN A 19 -3.59 -3.68 -3.79
C ASN A 19 -4.73 -2.80 -3.26
N TYR A 20 -4.48 -1.98 -2.24
CA TYR A 20 -5.44 -1.00 -1.76
C TYR A 20 -5.99 -0.12 -2.88
N SER A 21 -5.09 0.45 -3.69
CA SER A 21 -5.48 1.37 -4.76
C SER A 21 -6.38 0.68 -5.80
N ARG A 22 -6.02 -0.53 -6.23
CA ARG A 22 -6.82 -1.30 -7.21
C ARG A 22 -8.15 -1.74 -6.63
N SER A 23 -8.15 -2.27 -5.40
CA SER A 23 -9.37 -2.74 -4.74
C SER A 23 -10.36 -1.59 -4.54
N LEU A 24 -9.90 -0.43 -4.02
CA LEU A 24 -10.77 0.72 -3.82
C LEU A 24 -11.39 1.19 -5.15
N ILE A 25 -10.60 1.31 -6.22
CA ILE A 25 -11.12 1.74 -7.51
C ILE A 25 -12.09 0.71 -8.09
N ALA A 26 -11.77 -0.60 -8.00
CA ALA A 26 -12.66 -1.66 -8.47
C ALA A 26 -14.01 -1.65 -7.74
N HIS A 27 -14.01 -1.48 -6.42
CA HIS A 27 -15.24 -1.34 -5.66
C HIS A 27 -16.04 -0.08 -6.06
N MET A 28 -15.35 1.05 -6.30
CA MET A 28 -16.02 2.26 -6.77
C MET A 28 -16.69 2.05 -8.15
N VAL A 29 -16.00 1.36 -9.06
CA VAL A 29 -16.54 1.00 -10.38
C VAL A 29 -17.78 0.10 -10.22
N ASN A 30 -17.71 -0.92 -9.38
CA ASN A 30 -18.77 -1.90 -9.21
C ASN A 30 -20.00 -1.32 -8.50
N TYR A 31 -19.80 -0.53 -7.44
CA TYR A 31 -20.93 0.00 -6.65
C TYR A 31 -21.50 1.30 -7.22
N PHE A 32 -20.73 2.04 -8.02
CA PHE A 32 -21.14 3.33 -8.58
C PHE A 32 -20.84 3.42 -10.09
N PRO A 33 -21.39 2.49 -10.91
CA PRO A 33 -21.08 2.38 -12.35
C PRO A 33 -21.50 3.61 -13.17
N GLN A 34 -22.35 4.48 -12.61
CA GLN A 34 -22.79 5.71 -13.26
C GLN A 34 -21.70 6.80 -13.34
N ASN A 35 -20.56 6.61 -12.68
CA ASN A 35 -19.43 7.53 -12.72
C ASN A 35 -18.41 7.10 -13.77
N GLN A 36 -17.55 8.06 -14.17
CA GLN A 36 -16.35 7.79 -14.98
C GLN A 36 -15.11 7.87 -14.08
N TYR A 37 -14.21 6.91 -14.24
CA TYR A 37 -13.04 6.75 -13.38
C TYR A 37 -11.74 6.92 -14.17
N PHE A 38 -10.98 7.95 -13.88
CA PHE A 38 -9.75 8.30 -14.57
C PHE A 38 -8.54 7.93 -13.73
N ILE A 39 -7.66 7.10 -14.27
CA ILE A 39 -6.46 6.61 -13.61
C ILE A 39 -5.24 7.34 -14.17
N TYR A 40 -4.69 8.27 -13.41
CA TYR A 40 -3.54 9.05 -13.82
C TYR A 40 -2.23 8.42 -13.37
N THR A 41 -1.34 8.09 -14.31
CA THR A 41 -0.04 7.46 -14.01
C THR A 41 1.01 7.82 -15.06
N PRO A 42 2.30 7.93 -14.70
CA PRO A 42 3.35 8.16 -15.67
C PRO A 42 3.69 6.92 -16.52
N LYS A 43 3.42 5.72 -16.00
CA LYS A 43 3.69 4.44 -16.68
C LYS A 43 2.82 3.34 -16.09
N VAL A 44 2.71 2.23 -16.80
CA VAL A 44 2.05 1.00 -16.35
C VAL A 44 3.07 -0.13 -16.36
N LYS A 45 3.17 -0.87 -15.27
CA LYS A 45 4.02 -2.06 -15.19
C LYS A 45 3.32 -3.22 -15.90
N SER A 46 4.06 -3.95 -16.75
CA SER A 46 3.57 -5.18 -17.37
C SER A 46 3.42 -6.28 -16.31
N HIS A 47 2.18 -6.60 -15.94
CA HIS A 47 1.84 -7.63 -14.99
C HIS A 47 0.35 -7.98 -15.09
N LYS A 48 0.00 -9.29 -15.10
CA LYS A 48 -1.37 -9.76 -15.33
C LYS A 48 -2.41 -9.08 -14.41
N GLN A 49 -2.12 -9.00 -13.11
CA GLN A 49 -3.03 -8.38 -12.13
C GLN A 49 -3.26 -6.87 -12.40
N ILE A 50 -2.25 -6.16 -12.88
CA ILE A 50 -2.38 -4.74 -13.24
C ILE A 50 -3.18 -4.60 -14.52
N GLN A 51 -2.93 -5.47 -15.50
CA GLN A 51 -3.66 -5.47 -16.78
C GLN A 51 -5.15 -5.71 -16.54
N SER A 52 -5.52 -6.78 -15.82
CA SER A 52 -6.93 -7.08 -15.50
C SER A 52 -7.64 -5.92 -14.77
N PHE A 53 -6.93 -5.17 -13.93
CA PHE A 53 -7.46 -3.98 -13.30
C PHE A 53 -7.68 -2.82 -14.29
N MET A 54 -6.76 -2.62 -15.24
CA MET A 54 -6.88 -1.55 -16.25
C MET A 54 -7.98 -1.82 -17.26
N ASP A 55 -8.37 -3.09 -17.46
CA ASP A 55 -9.41 -3.51 -18.36
C ASP A 55 -10.83 -3.44 -17.74
N LEU A 56 -10.96 -2.94 -16.50
CA LEU A 56 -12.26 -2.77 -15.84
C LEU A 56 -13.16 -1.79 -16.61
N PRO A 57 -14.46 -2.10 -16.79
CA PRO A 57 -15.42 -1.19 -17.43
C PRO A 57 -15.47 0.18 -16.73
N GLY A 58 -15.51 1.27 -17.47
CA GLY A 58 -15.59 2.62 -16.94
C GLY A 58 -14.26 3.19 -16.39
N VAL A 59 -13.18 2.43 -16.47
CA VAL A 59 -11.82 2.90 -16.13
C VAL A 59 -11.15 3.50 -17.36
N LEU A 60 -10.69 4.74 -17.25
CA LEU A 60 -10.01 5.48 -18.31
C LEU A 60 -8.57 5.76 -17.91
N LEU A 61 -7.62 5.08 -18.55
CA LEU A 61 -6.19 5.30 -18.30
C LEU A 61 -5.74 6.63 -18.89
N ARG A 62 -4.97 7.41 -18.13
CA ARG A 62 -4.34 8.67 -18.53
C ARG A 62 -2.85 8.62 -18.26
N LEU A 63 -2.06 8.46 -19.32
CA LEU A 63 -0.61 8.47 -19.19
C LEU A 63 -0.06 9.90 -19.19
N ALA A 64 0.92 10.15 -18.35
CA ALA A 64 1.64 11.41 -18.34
C ALA A 64 2.51 11.55 -19.60
N LYS A 65 2.48 12.71 -20.24
CA LYS A 65 3.37 13.01 -21.37
C LYS A 65 4.84 13.09 -20.94
N SER A 66 5.12 13.50 -19.70
CA SER A 66 6.46 13.56 -19.10
C SER A 66 6.37 13.23 -17.62
N PRO A 67 7.22 12.33 -17.08
CA PRO A 67 7.18 11.94 -15.66
C PRO A 67 7.73 13.02 -14.72
N PHE A 68 8.51 13.99 -15.23
CA PHE A 68 9.17 15.02 -14.42
C PHE A 68 8.14 15.99 -13.82
N LEU A 69 8.12 16.07 -12.49
CA LEU A 69 7.19 16.89 -11.68
C LEU A 69 5.70 16.72 -12.06
N TRP A 70 5.37 15.69 -12.85
CA TRP A 70 4.01 15.48 -13.34
C TRP A 70 3.00 15.37 -12.20
N ARG A 71 3.29 14.53 -11.21
CA ARG A 71 2.39 14.27 -10.08
C ARG A 71 2.13 15.52 -9.23
N SER A 72 3.12 16.41 -9.15
CA SER A 72 3.04 17.60 -8.31
C SER A 72 2.38 18.80 -8.98
N PHE A 73 2.54 18.95 -10.29
CA PHE A 73 2.12 20.17 -11.00
C PHE A 73 1.38 19.90 -12.31
N ARG A 74 2.00 19.18 -13.25
CA ARG A 74 1.51 19.06 -14.64
C ARG A 74 0.19 18.31 -14.76
N ILE A 75 -0.14 17.47 -13.80
CA ILE A 75 -1.40 16.72 -13.76
C ILE A 75 -2.62 17.67 -13.71
N LEU A 76 -2.50 18.88 -13.13
CA LEU A 76 -3.62 19.80 -12.99
C LEU A 76 -4.27 20.20 -14.32
N GLU A 77 -3.46 20.39 -15.35
CA GLU A 77 -3.95 20.70 -16.72
C GLU A 77 -4.79 19.52 -17.25
N GLN A 78 -4.29 18.31 -17.03
CA GLN A 78 -4.96 17.09 -17.47
C GLN A 78 -6.28 16.88 -16.72
N LEU A 79 -6.29 17.13 -15.40
CA LEU A 79 -7.51 17.08 -14.59
C LEU A 79 -8.56 18.06 -15.08
N LYS A 80 -8.17 19.28 -15.42
CA LYS A 80 -9.07 20.31 -15.98
C LYS A 80 -9.62 19.88 -17.35
N LYS A 81 -8.75 19.40 -18.24
CA LYS A 81 -9.13 18.90 -19.58
C LYS A 81 -10.13 17.75 -19.50
N ASP A 82 -9.93 16.82 -18.57
CA ASP A 82 -10.83 15.68 -18.35
C ASP A 82 -12.07 16.05 -17.51
N ARG A 83 -12.24 17.34 -17.15
CA ARG A 83 -13.35 17.87 -16.35
C ARG A 83 -13.59 17.08 -15.05
N ILE A 84 -12.50 16.81 -14.32
CA ILE A 84 -12.55 16.06 -13.07
C ILE A 84 -13.31 16.86 -12.01
N ASN A 85 -14.31 16.21 -11.40
CA ASN A 85 -15.10 16.80 -10.30
C ASN A 85 -14.45 16.52 -8.93
N LEU A 86 -13.92 15.28 -8.77
CA LEU A 86 -13.27 14.83 -7.55
C LEU A 86 -11.95 14.15 -7.89
N TYR A 87 -10.87 14.54 -7.23
CA TYR A 87 -9.57 13.88 -7.33
C TYR A 87 -9.18 13.20 -6.01
N HIS A 88 -8.79 11.93 -6.09
CA HIS A 88 -8.38 11.16 -4.92
C HIS A 88 -6.89 10.78 -4.98
N GLY A 89 -6.11 11.36 -4.07
CA GLY A 89 -4.73 10.96 -3.82
C GLY A 89 -4.68 9.70 -2.96
N LEU A 90 -4.42 8.56 -3.57
CA LEU A 90 -4.51 7.25 -2.92
C LEU A 90 -3.33 6.91 -2.00
N SER A 91 -2.26 7.68 -2.03
CA SER A 91 -1.05 7.40 -1.25
C SER A 91 -0.32 8.67 -0.83
N GLN A 92 -0.87 9.36 0.15
CA GLN A 92 -0.27 10.46 0.92
C GLN A 92 0.11 11.71 0.11
N GLU A 93 -0.27 11.81 -1.17
CA GLU A 93 0.08 12.95 -2.02
C GLU A 93 -1.14 13.47 -2.78
N LEU A 94 -1.18 14.80 -2.92
CA LEU A 94 -2.04 15.53 -3.86
C LEU A 94 -1.17 16.45 -4.72
N PRO A 95 -1.64 16.80 -5.93
CA PRO A 95 -0.99 17.84 -6.72
C PRO A 95 -0.92 19.16 -5.95
N MET A 96 0.19 19.86 -6.07
CA MET A 96 0.33 21.22 -5.53
C MET A 96 -0.70 22.12 -6.18
N PHE A 97 -1.31 23.01 -5.37
CA PHE A 97 -2.33 23.98 -5.82
C PHE A 97 -3.66 23.36 -6.32
N ILE A 98 -3.94 22.09 -6.04
CA ILE A 98 -5.24 21.49 -6.43
C ILE A 98 -6.42 22.28 -5.81
N SER A 99 -6.24 22.81 -4.61
CA SER A 99 -7.26 23.63 -3.92
C SER A 99 -7.66 24.91 -4.67
N THR A 100 -6.81 25.41 -5.58
CA THR A 100 -7.12 26.61 -6.39
C THR A 100 -7.84 26.30 -7.69
N THR A 101 -8.07 25.02 -8.01
CA THR A 101 -8.65 24.59 -9.29
C THR A 101 -10.16 24.44 -9.29
N GLY A 102 -10.81 24.51 -8.12
CA GLY A 102 -12.23 24.19 -7.95
C GLY A 102 -12.52 22.67 -7.88
N ILE A 103 -11.55 21.82 -8.22
CA ILE A 103 -11.69 20.36 -8.15
C ILE A 103 -11.70 19.94 -6.67
N LYS A 104 -12.76 19.22 -6.25
CA LYS A 104 -12.78 18.62 -4.91
C LYS A 104 -11.70 17.58 -4.78
N SER A 105 -11.08 17.49 -3.61
CA SER A 105 -9.97 16.55 -3.41
C SER A 105 -10.04 15.79 -2.09
N VAL A 106 -9.70 14.52 -2.15
CA VAL A 106 -9.56 13.62 -1.00
C VAL A 106 -8.16 13.02 -1.02
N VAL A 107 -7.58 12.80 0.14
CA VAL A 107 -6.31 12.09 0.26
C VAL A 107 -6.41 10.97 1.27
N THR A 108 -5.89 9.78 0.93
CA THR A 108 -5.72 8.69 1.88
C THR A 108 -4.32 8.74 2.48
N ILE A 109 -4.26 8.73 3.81
CA ILE A 109 -3.03 8.63 4.59
C ILE A 109 -2.99 7.24 5.22
N HIS A 110 -1.95 6.47 4.87
CA HIS A 110 -1.78 5.10 5.35
C HIS A 110 -1.09 5.07 6.71
N ASP A 111 0.02 5.78 6.84
CA ASP A 111 0.77 5.89 8.10
C ASP A 111 1.62 7.16 8.11
N LEU A 112 2.18 7.48 9.28
CA LEU A 112 3.21 8.48 9.49
C LEU A 112 4.40 7.87 10.24
N ILE A 113 4.68 6.59 9.97
CA ILE A 113 5.70 5.80 10.68
C ILE A 113 7.09 6.43 10.61
N TYR A 114 7.40 7.14 9.53
CA TYR A 114 8.66 7.86 9.37
C TYR A 114 8.84 9.03 10.37
N LEU A 115 7.76 9.50 11.01
CA LEU A 115 7.80 10.47 12.10
C LEU A 115 7.94 9.80 13.46
N GLN A 116 7.30 8.64 13.65
CA GLN A 116 7.35 7.90 14.92
C GLN A 116 8.67 7.14 15.09
N PHE A 117 9.19 6.56 14.01
CA PHE A 117 10.40 5.74 14.01
C PHE A 117 11.44 6.31 13.03
N PRO A 118 11.99 7.47 13.33
CA PRO A 118 12.88 8.19 12.42
C PRO A 118 14.17 7.43 12.07
N ALA A 119 14.61 6.51 12.93
CA ALA A 119 15.80 5.69 12.70
C ALA A 119 15.71 4.77 11.47
N TYR A 120 14.50 4.42 11.03
CA TYR A 120 14.29 3.56 9.85
C TYR A 120 14.27 4.33 8.52
N TYR A 121 14.40 5.66 8.55
CA TYR A 121 14.25 6.50 7.35
C TYR A 121 15.35 7.55 7.26
N PRO A 122 16.00 7.73 6.09
CA PRO A 122 16.95 8.81 5.87
C PRO A 122 16.34 10.18 6.20
N TYR A 123 17.14 11.07 6.75
CA TYR A 123 16.68 12.40 7.18
C TYR A 123 15.99 13.18 6.04
N ILE A 124 16.60 13.16 4.86
CA ILE A 124 16.08 13.88 3.68
C ILE A 124 14.72 13.32 3.27
N ASP A 125 14.57 11.98 3.21
CA ASP A 125 13.30 11.33 2.86
C ASP A 125 12.20 11.70 3.85
N ARG A 126 12.50 11.72 5.15
CA ARG A 126 11.55 12.15 6.18
C ARG A 126 11.05 13.58 5.95
N LYS A 127 11.96 14.50 5.62
CA LYS A 127 11.59 15.91 5.31
C LYS A 127 10.68 15.99 4.09
N ILE A 128 11.01 15.25 3.02
CA ILE A 128 10.21 15.19 1.79
C ILE A 128 8.83 14.60 2.07
N TYR A 129 8.76 13.47 2.78
CA TYR A 129 7.47 12.84 3.11
C TYR A 129 6.60 13.73 4.00
N THR A 130 7.21 14.37 5.00
CA THR A 130 6.51 15.31 5.88
C THR A 130 5.94 16.50 5.10
N PHE A 131 6.76 17.10 4.23
CA PHE A 131 6.33 18.22 3.38
C PHE A 131 5.15 17.81 2.49
N LYS A 132 5.26 16.68 1.80
CA LYS A 132 4.20 16.18 0.90
C LYS A 132 2.91 15.85 1.65
N ALA A 133 3.00 15.16 2.79
CA ALA A 133 1.84 14.82 3.60
C ALA A 133 1.15 16.07 4.17
N ARG A 134 1.92 17.04 4.69
CA ARG A 134 1.38 18.33 5.15
C ARG A 134 0.68 19.09 4.04
N SER A 135 1.33 19.20 2.87
CA SER A 135 0.75 19.86 1.70
C SER A 135 -0.56 19.21 1.27
N ALA A 136 -0.58 17.87 1.17
CA ALA A 136 -1.76 17.12 0.80
C ALA A 136 -2.89 17.31 1.82
N CYS A 137 -2.60 17.19 3.12
CA CYS A 137 -3.59 17.39 4.18
C CYS A 137 -4.15 18.84 4.20
N LYS A 138 -3.29 19.84 3.94
CA LYS A 138 -3.73 21.25 3.87
C LYS A 138 -4.70 21.47 2.71
N GLN A 139 -4.38 20.93 1.54
CA GLN A 139 -5.12 21.18 0.30
C GLN A 139 -6.38 20.30 0.14
N ALA A 140 -6.43 19.12 0.74
CA ALA A 140 -7.56 18.22 0.64
C ALA A 140 -8.85 18.82 1.23
N ASN A 141 -9.99 18.57 0.62
CA ASN A 141 -11.31 18.84 1.21
C ASN A 141 -11.65 17.80 2.29
N GLY A 142 -11.21 16.55 2.13
CA GLY A 142 -11.37 15.48 3.11
C GLY A 142 -10.14 14.59 3.18
N ILE A 143 -9.88 14.00 4.34
CA ILE A 143 -8.76 13.10 4.57
C ILE A 143 -9.31 11.76 5.05
N ILE A 144 -8.87 10.69 4.42
CA ILE A 144 -9.12 9.32 4.86
C ILE A 144 -7.88 8.85 5.63
N ALA A 145 -8.07 8.48 6.88
CA ALA A 145 -7.08 7.73 7.67
C ALA A 145 -7.48 6.24 7.67
N ILE A 146 -6.52 5.34 7.43
CA ILE A 146 -6.82 3.91 7.36
C ILE A 146 -7.03 3.24 8.73
N SER A 147 -6.78 3.97 9.81
CA SER A 147 -6.97 3.51 11.19
C SER A 147 -7.12 4.68 12.15
N GLU A 148 -7.65 4.40 13.35
CA GLU A 148 -7.70 5.38 14.43
C GLU A 148 -6.28 5.81 14.86
N ASN A 149 -5.30 4.92 14.77
CA ASN A 149 -3.91 5.28 15.03
C ASN A 149 -3.40 6.33 14.04
N THR A 150 -3.62 6.11 12.74
CA THR A 150 -3.24 7.07 11.69
C THR A 150 -3.94 8.41 11.89
N LYS A 151 -5.21 8.42 12.31
CA LYS A 151 -5.93 9.66 12.66
C LYS A 151 -5.27 10.39 13.83
N ARG A 152 -4.93 9.68 14.91
CA ARG A 152 -4.20 10.27 16.06
C ARG A 152 -2.86 10.86 15.63
N ASP A 153 -2.11 10.16 14.78
CA ASP A 153 -0.83 10.61 14.27
C ASP A 153 -0.95 11.89 13.40
N LEU A 154 -1.97 11.96 12.55
CA LEU A 154 -2.27 13.16 11.75
C LEU A 154 -2.55 14.38 12.63
N VAL A 155 -3.36 14.21 13.67
CA VAL A 155 -3.65 15.29 14.63
C VAL A 155 -2.38 15.68 15.40
N LYS A 156 -1.66 14.69 15.93
CA LYS A 156 -0.49 14.91 16.80
C LYS A 156 0.70 15.52 16.05
N HIS A 157 1.06 14.98 14.88
CA HIS A 157 2.31 15.32 14.20
C HIS A 157 2.14 16.34 13.06
N LEU A 158 0.99 16.37 12.42
CA LEU A 158 0.72 17.29 11.32
C LEU A 158 -0.28 18.40 11.67
N HIS A 159 -0.86 18.39 12.89
CA HIS A 159 -1.84 19.34 13.40
C HIS A 159 -3.08 19.45 12.50
N VAL A 160 -3.50 18.34 11.91
CA VAL A 160 -4.70 18.29 11.09
C VAL A 160 -5.94 18.31 11.99
N PRO A 161 -6.94 19.17 11.73
CA PRO A 161 -8.19 19.16 12.49
C PRO A 161 -8.89 17.81 12.40
N ALA A 162 -9.29 17.23 13.54
CA ALA A 162 -9.93 15.92 13.60
C ALA A 162 -11.22 15.83 12.78
N SER A 163 -11.95 16.97 12.66
CA SER A 163 -13.17 17.09 11.85
C SER A 163 -12.94 16.90 10.34
N LYS A 164 -11.71 17.11 9.85
CA LYS A 164 -11.32 16.91 8.45
C LYS A 164 -10.98 15.47 8.14
N ILE A 165 -10.84 14.61 9.17
CA ILE A 165 -10.35 13.23 9.05
C ILE A 165 -11.47 12.24 9.28
N LYS A 166 -11.73 11.39 8.28
CA LYS A 166 -12.61 10.23 8.40
C LYS A 166 -11.78 8.96 8.46
N VAL A 167 -12.03 8.11 9.46
CA VAL A 167 -11.40 6.78 9.51
C VAL A 167 -12.20 5.84 8.63
N ILE A 168 -11.52 5.18 7.69
CA ILE A 168 -12.07 4.15 6.83
C ILE A 168 -11.05 3.02 6.80
N TYR A 169 -11.39 1.91 7.46
CA TYR A 169 -10.53 0.73 7.52
C TYR A 169 -10.35 0.10 6.14
N GLN A 170 -9.21 -0.51 5.93
CA GLN A 170 -8.93 -1.26 4.72
C GLN A 170 -9.54 -2.66 4.82
N SER A 171 -10.10 -3.14 3.71
CA SER A 171 -10.52 -4.52 3.55
C SER A 171 -9.40 -5.37 2.94
N CYS A 172 -9.55 -6.68 2.98
CA CYS A 172 -8.75 -7.63 2.21
C CYS A 172 -9.39 -7.87 0.82
N ASP A 173 -8.63 -8.51 -0.06
CA ASP A 173 -9.13 -8.97 -1.35
C ASP A 173 -10.13 -10.13 -1.14
N ASP A 174 -11.19 -10.18 -1.95
CA ASP A 174 -12.24 -11.20 -1.83
C ASP A 174 -11.73 -12.63 -1.98
N SER A 175 -10.60 -12.82 -2.65
CA SER A 175 -9.92 -14.13 -2.75
C SER A 175 -9.54 -14.72 -1.38
N PHE A 176 -9.34 -13.88 -0.35
CA PHE A 176 -9.07 -14.35 1.01
C PHE A 176 -10.30 -14.86 1.76
N ASN A 177 -11.50 -14.59 1.25
CA ASN A 177 -12.77 -15.08 1.81
C ASN A 177 -13.20 -16.41 1.18
N GLN A 178 -12.43 -16.95 0.21
CA GLN A 178 -12.74 -18.21 -0.45
C GLN A 178 -12.24 -19.41 0.33
N SER A 179 -13.07 -20.42 0.45
CA SER A 179 -12.65 -21.72 0.95
C SER A 179 -12.00 -22.53 -0.19
N PHE A 180 -10.89 -23.16 0.07
CA PHE A 180 -10.24 -24.06 -0.88
C PHE A 180 -10.48 -25.52 -0.49
N SER A 181 -10.69 -26.39 -1.49
CA SER A 181 -10.84 -27.82 -1.26
C SER A 181 -9.60 -28.41 -0.55
N PHE A 182 -9.79 -29.53 0.13
CA PHE A 182 -8.70 -30.22 0.82
C PHE A 182 -7.59 -30.64 -0.16
N GLU A 183 -7.95 -31.10 -1.35
CA GLU A 183 -7.01 -31.47 -2.41
C GLU A 183 -6.14 -30.28 -2.82
N ARG A 184 -6.74 -29.09 -2.99
CA ARG A 184 -6.01 -27.88 -3.32
C ARG A 184 -5.05 -27.45 -2.21
N GLN A 185 -5.47 -27.60 -0.96
CA GLN A 185 -4.59 -27.34 0.19
C GLN A 185 -3.40 -28.32 0.23
N LEU A 186 -3.62 -29.60 -0.04
CA LEU A 186 -2.55 -30.59 -0.12
C LEU A 186 -1.59 -30.29 -1.27
N GLU A 187 -2.09 -29.96 -2.45
CA GLU A 187 -1.28 -29.56 -3.60
C GLU A 187 -0.31 -28.41 -3.24
N ILE A 188 -0.81 -27.36 -2.59
CA ILE A 188 0.00 -26.22 -2.17
C ILE A 188 1.04 -26.65 -1.12
N ARG A 189 0.64 -27.49 -0.15
CA ARG A 189 1.57 -28.01 0.85
C ARG A 189 2.72 -28.80 0.20
N HIS A 190 2.42 -29.68 -0.74
CA HIS A 190 3.42 -30.44 -1.49
C HIS A 190 4.29 -29.53 -2.34
N LYS A 191 3.69 -28.62 -3.10
CA LYS A 191 4.41 -27.68 -3.98
C LYS A 191 5.49 -26.88 -3.26
N TYR A 192 5.18 -26.43 -2.05
CA TYR A 192 6.09 -25.58 -1.25
C TYR A 192 6.75 -26.33 -0.10
N ASN A 193 6.61 -27.66 -0.04
CA ASN A 193 7.14 -28.50 1.03
C ASN A 193 6.83 -27.94 2.44
N LEU A 194 5.56 -27.56 2.66
CA LEU A 194 5.14 -26.91 3.89
C LEU A 194 5.05 -27.91 5.04
N PRO A 195 5.56 -27.57 6.24
CA PRO A 195 5.45 -28.43 7.41
C PRO A 195 3.99 -28.60 7.86
N LYS A 196 3.74 -29.63 8.69
CA LYS A 196 2.40 -29.91 9.22
C LYS A 196 1.85 -28.74 10.01
N THR A 197 2.68 -28.15 10.85
CA THR A 197 2.32 -27.00 11.71
C THR A 197 3.36 -25.90 11.52
N TYR A 198 2.89 -24.69 11.24
CA TYR A 198 3.79 -23.55 11.04
C TYR A 198 3.15 -22.22 11.38
N LEU A 199 3.99 -21.25 11.73
CA LEU A 199 3.69 -19.84 11.77
C LEU A 199 4.00 -19.24 10.40
N LEU A 200 3.15 -18.36 9.89
CA LEU A 200 3.35 -17.71 8.61
C LEU A 200 3.68 -16.22 8.80
N ASN A 201 4.84 -15.80 8.28
CA ASN A 201 5.21 -14.39 8.20
C ASN A 201 5.22 -13.94 6.72
N VAL A 202 4.42 -12.92 6.39
CA VAL A 202 4.31 -12.38 5.04
C VAL A 202 4.72 -10.91 5.01
N GLY A 203 5.74 -10.58 4.22
CA GLY A 203 6.18 -9.19 4.03
C GLY A 203 7.63 -9.07 3.62
N THR A 204 8.03 -7.88 3.17
CA THR A 204 9.44 -7.59 2.87
C THR A 204 10.30 -7.83 4.11
N ILE A 205 11.44 -8.51 3.93
CA ILE A 205 12.36 -8.82 5.01
C ILE A 205 13.25 -7.59 5.25
N GLU A 206 12.83 -6.73 6.16
CA GLU A 206 13.46 -5.45 6.50
C GLU A 206 13.43 -5.20 8.02
N PRO A 207 14.35 -4.42 8.60
CA PRO A 207 14.43 -4.20 10.05
C PRO A 207 13.12 -3.76 10.69
N ARG A 208 12.38 -2.89 10.05
CA ARG A 208 11.10 -2.36 10.52
C ARG A 208 10.01 -3.42 10.71
N LYS A 209 10.09 -4.54 9.99
CA LYS A 209 9.14 -5.67 10.10
C LYS A 209 9.53 -6.67 11.20
N ASN A 210 10.72 -6.50 11.76
CA ASN A 210 11.22 -7.20 12.95
C ASN A 210 11.08 -8.73 12.90
N LEU A 211 11.42 -9.33 11.76
CA LEU A 211 11.46 -10.80 11.61
C LEU A 211 12.43 -11.43 12.63
N MET A 212 13.47 -10.69 13.05
CA MET A 212 14.43 -11.13 14.06
C MET A 212 13.74 -11.55 15.36
N LEU A 213 12.79 -10.74 15.84
CA LEU A 213 12.05 -11.06 17.07
C LEU A 213 11.25 -12.37 16.94
N ILE A 214 10.65 -12.63 15.77
CA ILE A 214 9.91 -13.86 15.50
C ILE A 214 10.87 -15.08 15.54
N VAL A 215 12.05 -14.94 14.91
CA VAL A 215 13.09 -15.98 14.90
C VAL A 215 13.57 -16.28 16.32
N GLN A 216 13.85 -15.25 17.12
CA GLN A 216 14.28 -15.42 18.51
C GLN A 216 13.19 -16.10 19.36
N ALA A 217 11.93 -15.66 19.22
CA ALA A 217 10.79 -16.25 19.92
C ALA A 217 10.53 -17.72 19.51
N LEU A 218 10.94 -18.13 18.31
CA LEU A 218 10.75 -19.50 17.84
C LEU A 218 11.47 -20.55 18.71
N LYS A 219 12.49 -20.15 19.45
CA LYS A 219 13.17 -21.02 20.43
C LYS A 219 12.23 -21.53 21.53
N GLU A 220 11.33 -20.66 21.96
CA GLU A 220 10.37 -20.94 23.02
C GLU A 220 9.12 -21.67 22.52
N VAL A 221 9.00 -21.84 21.20
CA VAL A 221 7.87 -22.54 20.57
C VAL A 221 8.23 -24.04 20.42
N PRO A 222 7.30 -24.97 20.67
CA PRO A 222 7.52 -26.40 20.54
C PRO A 222 8.22 -26.78 19.23
N SER A 223 9.14 -27.75 19.29
CA SER A 223 10.00 -28.12 18.15
C SER A 223 9.26 -28.59 16.90
N GLY A 224 8.03 -29.06 17.03
CA GLY A 224 7.17 -29.45 15.90
C GLY A 224 6.58 -28.29 15.10
N VAL A 225 6.78 -27.03 15.55
CA VAL A 225 6.28 -25.85 14.85
C VAL A 225 7.41 -25.18 14.09
N SER A 226 7.21 -24.92 12.81
CA SER A 226 8.17 -24.21 11.94
C SER A 226 7.72 -22.77 11.67
N LEU A 227 8.62 -21.94 11.14
CA LEU A 227 8.32 -20.60 10.63
C LEU A 227 8.45 -20.60 9.10
N VAL A 228 7.40 -20.23 8.41
CA VAL A 228 7.40 -20.01 6.96
C VAL A 228 7.42 -18.51 6.69
N VAL A 229 8.41 -18.05 5.94
CA VAL A 229 8.62 -16.65 5.61
C VAL A 229 8.42 -16.42 4.12
N ILE A 230 7.47 -15.56 3.77
CA ILE A 230 7.19 -15.17 2.37
C ILE A 230 7.47 -13.67 2.21
N GLY A 231 8.43 -13.35 1.33
CA GLY A 231 8.67 -11.94 1.03
C GLY A 231 9.99 -11.65 0.34
N LYS A 232 10.06 -10.44 -0.23
CA LYS A 232 11.29 -10.00 -0.89
C LYS A 232 12.41 -9.84 0.13
N ALA A 233 13.51 -10.55 -0.08
CA ALA A 233 14.73 -10.40 0.70
C ALA A 233 15.43 -9.06 0.39
N GLN A 234 15.88 -8.38 1.45
CA GLN A 234 16.80 -7.24 1.40
C GLN A 234 18.08 -7.59 2.18
N ALA A 235 19.04 -6.67 2.26
CA ALA A 235 20.31 -6.88 2.98
C ALA A 235 20.11 -7.41 4.42
N TYR A 236 19.05 -6.99 5.10
CA TYR A 236 18.70 -7.47 6.44
C TYR A 236 18.40 -8.99 6.50
N ALA A 237 18.00 -9.61 5.40
CA ALA A 237 17.77 -11.06 5.36
C ALA A 237 19.03 -11.86 5.68
N THR A 238 20.22 -11.38 5.33
CA THR A 238 21.49 -12.02 5.66
C THR A 238 21.71 -12.04 7.18
N VAL A 239 21.44 -10.93 7.86
CA VAL A 239 21.55 -10.83 9.33
C VAL A 239 20.58 -11.80 10.01
N VAL A 240 19.33 -11.88 9.50
CA VAL A 240 18.34 -12.84 10.03
C VAL A 240 18.77 -14.29 9.84
N LYS A 241 19.34 -14.65 8.67
CA LYS A 241 19.83 -16.00 8.42
C LYS A 241 21.00 -16.39 9.34
N GLN A 242 21.93 -15.46 9.54
CA GLN A 242 23.03 -15.70 10.51
C GLN A 242 22.51 -15.96 11.93
N GLU A 243 21.47 -15.27 12.35
CA GLU A 243 20.86 -15.51 13.67
C GLU A 243 20.13 -16.86 13.72
N ILE A 244 19.46 -17.27 12.63
CA ILE A 244 18.85 -18.61 12.51
C ILE A 244 19.91 -19.71 12.68
N ASP A 245 21.08 -19.56 12.02
CA ASP A 245 22.19 -20.48 12.13
C ASP A 245 22.73 -20.52 13.57
N ARG A 246 22.96 -19.34 14.16
CA ARG A 246 23.47 -19.21 15.55
C ARG A 246 22.53 -19.87 16.59
N LEU A 247 21.23 -19.83 16.33
CA LEU A 247 20.21 -20.40 17.22
C LEU A 247 19.92 -21.88 16.93
N GLY A 248 20.54 -22.50 15.92
CA GLY A 248 20.27 -23.88 15.51
C GLY A 248 18.88 -24.11 14.92
N LEU A 249 18.27 -23.08 14.32
CA LEU A 249 16.89 -23.12 13.83
C LEU A 249 16.76 -23.34 12.31
N VAL A 250 17.85 -23.73 11.63
CA VAL A 250 17.91 -23.89 10.16
C VAL A 250 16.79 -24.81 9.65
N ASN A 251 16.53 -25.93 10.34
CA ASN A 251 15.50 -26.89 9.94
C ASN A 251 14.07 -26.46 10.33
N ARG A 252 13.91 -25.33 11.01
CA ARG A 252 12.61 -24.82 11.45
C ARG A 252 12.16 -23.53 10.75
N VAL A 253 13.04 -22.90 9.92
CA VAL A 253 12.72 -21.66 9.21
C VAL A 253 12.83 -21.88 7.71
N ILE A 254 11.72 -21.69 7.02
CA ILE A 254 11.59 -21.91 5.56
C ILE A 254 11.33 -20.56 4.88
N PHE A 255 12.17 -20.20 3.93
CA PHE A 255 11.98 -19.02 3.08
C PHE A 255 11.43 -19.43 1.71
N LEU A 256 10.33 -18.77 1.27
CA LEU A 256 9.68 -19.01 -0.02
C LEU A 256 9.80 -17.80 -0.94
#